data_27ee153dd961fe353b452786658a2462
#
_entry.id   27ee153dd961fe353b452786658a2462
#
_cell.length_a   1.000
_cell.length_b   1.000
_cell.length_c   1.000
_cell.angle_alpha   90.00
_cell.angle_beta   90.00
_cell.angle_gamma   90.00
#
_symmetry.space_group_name_H-M   'P 1'
#
loop_
_entity.id
_entity.type
_entity.pdbx_description
1 polymer ?
#
loop_
_entity_poly.entity_id
_entity_poly.type
_entity_poly.pdbx_seq_one_letter_code
_entity_poly.pdbx_strand_id
1 'polypeptide(L)'
;MYTGKHAHLRPLQPAFIMANSGESVSYAELEARSNRLAHLFRNRGMKRLDHYAIYMENNSRYLEACGAGERAGLYFTCVHSYLTGSELAYIVDNSESRILITSIAKLEVAREALKQFCERLLAG
;
A
#
# COMPACT_ATOMS: atom_id res chain seq x y z
N MET A 1 0.58 15.16 -6.51
CA MET A 1 1.43 15.22 -7.73
C MET A 1 1.21 13.94 -8.54
N TYR A 2 0.91 14.08 -9.81
CA TYR A 2 0.65 12.92 -10.67
C TYR A 2 1.96 12.43 -11.29
N THR A 3 2.44 11.27 -10.85
CA THR A 3 3.70 10.70 -11.30
C THR A 3 3.73 10.32 -12.78
N GLY A 4 2.58 10.01 -13.37
CA GLY A 4 2.48 9.69 -14.80
C GLY A 4 2.98 10.80 -15.72
N LYS A 5 2.76 12.04 -15.34
CA LYS A 5 3.28 13.18 -16.10
C LYS A 5 4.81 13.17 -16.15
N HIS A 6 5.44 12.93 -15.02
CA HIS A 6 6.91 12.84 -14.94
C HIS A 6 7.46 11.60 -15.62
N ALA A 7 6.73 10.48 -15.56
CA ALA A 7 7.11 9.27 -16.28
C ALA A 7 7.13 9.49 -17.78
N HIS A 8 6.22 10.30 -18.29
CA HIS A 8 6.18 10.65 -19.71
C HIS A 8 7.31 11.62 -20.11
N LEU A 9 7.56 12.65 -19.29
CA LEU A 9 8.54 13.69 -19.60
C LEU A 9 9.98 13.31 -19.25
N ARG A 10 10.18 12.54 -18.18
CA ARG A 10 11.48 12.20 -17.60
C ARG A 10 11.54 10.75 -17.15
N PRO A 11 11.32 9.78 -18.05
CA PRO A 11 11.13 8.38 -17.65
C PRO A 11 12.31 7.77 -16.90
N LEU A 12 13.52 8.15 -17.24
CA LEU A 12 14.74 7.57 -16.64
C LEU A 12 15.24 8.33 -15.42
N GLN A 13 14.67 9.49 -15.11
CA GLN A 13 15.06 10.25 -13.92
C GLN A 13 14.57 9.54 -12.67
N PRO A 14 15.39 9.47 -11.60
CA PRO A 14 14.93 8.90 -10.33
C PRO A 14 13.74 9.66 -9.76
N ALA A 15 12.68 8.93 -9.41
CA ALA A 15 11.57 9.47 -8.66
C ALA A 15 11.95 9.58 -7.18
N PHE A 16 12.70 8.58 -6.69
CA PHE A 16 13.27 8.60 -5.34
C PHE A 16 14.49 7.67 -5.26
N ILE A 17 15.29 7.89 -4.24
CA ILE A 17 16.47 7.07 -3.93
C ILE A 17 16.40 6.71 -2.46
N MET A 18 16.53 5.41 -2.15
CA MET A 18 16.53 4.93 -0.77
C MET A 18 17.84 5.32 -0.07
N ALA A 19 17.74 6.02 1.05
CA ALA A 19 18.92 6.52 1.76
C ALA A 19 19.82 5.39 2.29
N ASN A 20 19.22 4.30 2.75
CA ASN A 20 19.99 3.21 3.37
C ASN A 20 20.69 2.33 2.35
N SER A 21 19.99 1.93 1.30
CA SER A 21 20.51 0.96 0.32
C SER A 21 21.05 1.61 -0.95
N GLY A 22 20.71 2.87 -1.19
CA GLY A 22 21.02 3.54 -2.45
C GLY A 22 20.15 3.07 -3.61
N GLU A 23 19.16 2.21 -3.37
CA GLU A 23 18.25 1.75 -4.41
C GLU A 23 17.52 2.94 -5.02
N SER A 24 17.56 3.04 -6.35
CA SER A 24 16.92 4.12 -7.10
C SER A 24 15.76 3.55 -7.90
N VAL A 25 14.65 4.27 -7.90
CA VAL A 25 13.47 3.91 -8.69
C VAL A 25 13.15 5.08 -9.61
N SER A 26 13.16 4.84 -10.92
CA SER A 26 12.85 5.88 -11.91
C SER A 26 11.35 6.18 -11.95
N TYR A 27 10.99 7.30 -12.54
CA TYR A 27 9.58 7.65 -12.74
C TYR A 27 8.86 6.60 -13.60
N ALA A 28 9.52 6.05 -14.62
CA ALA A 28 8.94 5.00 -15.45
C ALA A 28 8.66 3.72 -14.67
N GLU A 29 9.60 3.33 -13.80
CA GLU A 29 9.43 2.15 -12.95
C GLU A 29 8.31 2.34 -11.93
N LEU A 30 8.27 3.49 -11.28
CA LEU A 30 7.23 3.82 -10.31
C LEU A 30 5.85 3.81 -10.97
N GLU A 31 5.73 4.39 -12.15
CA GLU A 31 4.48 4.40 -12.92
C GLU A 31 4.04 3.00 -13.29
N ALA A 32 4.94 2.19 -13.84
CA ALA A 32 4.64 0.82 -14.25
C ALA A 32 4.21 -0.05 -13.06
N ARG A 33 4.92 0.05 -11.94
CA ARG A 33 4.61 -0.71 -10.73
C ARG A 33 3.28 -0.29 -10.12
N SER A 34 3.01 1.03 -10.06
CA SER A 34 1.73 1.56 -9.57
C SER A 34 0.56 1.08 -10.42
N ASN A 35 0.73 1.07 -11.74
CA ASN A 35 -0.31 0.58 -12.66
C ASN A 35 -0.59 -0.91 -12.48
N ARG A 36 0.46 -1.72 -12.32
CA ARG A 36 0.29 -3.16 -12.09
C ARG A 36 -0.49 -3.44 -10.81
N LEU A 37 -0.17 -2.73 -9.74
CA LEU A 37 -0.87 -2.90 -8.47
C LEU A 37 -2.31 -2.40 -8.56
N ALA A 38 -2.56 -1.31 -9.27
CA ALA A 38 -3.91 -0.82 -9.52
C ALA A 38 -4.77 -1.85 -10.27
N HIS A 39 -4.18 -2.52 -11.26
CA HIS A 39 -4.87 -3.60 -11.99
C HIS A 39 -5.16 -4.79 -11.07
N LEU A 40 -4.22 -5.14 -10.18
CA LEU A 40 -4.45 -6.19 -9.20
C LEU A 40 -5.64 -5.87 -8.29
N PHE A 41 -5.73 -4.64 -7.81
CA PHE A 41 -6.84 -4.20 -6.98
C PHE A 41 -8.18 -4.35 -7.71
N ARG A 42 -8.25 -3.93 -8.95
CA ARG A 42 -9.47 -4.08 -9.77
C ARG A 42 -9.83 -5.55 -9.96
N ASN A 43 -8.84 -6.40 -10.21
CA ASN A 43 -9.05 -7.83 -10.40
C ASN A 43 -9.54 -8.51 -9.11
N ARG A 44 -9.25 -7.92 -7.95
CA ARG A 44 -9.73 -8.39 -6.65
C ARG A 44 -11.07 -7.75 -6.23
N GLY A 45 -11.72 -7.03 -7.14
CA GLY A 45 -13.04 -6.47 -6.91
C GLY A 45 -13.07 -5.10 -6.23
N MET A 46 -11.94 -4.41 -6.12
CA MET A 46 -11.90 -3.06 -5.57
C MET A 46 -12.55 -2.08 -6.55
N LYS A 47 -13.43 -1.26 -6.03
CA LYS A 47 -14.15 -0.24 -6.80
C LYS A 47 -13.71 1.15 -6.35
N ARG A 48 -13.95 2.14 -7.19
CA ARG A 48 -13.66 3.53 -6.86
C ARG A 48 -14.25 3.89 -5.49
N LEU A 49 -13.47 4.60 -4.69
CA LEU A 49 -13.75 5.03 -3.32
C LEU A 49 -13.66 3.93 -2.25
N ASP A 50 -13.32 2.70 -2.63
CA ASP A 50 -12.99 1.67 -1.66
C ASP A 50 -11.69 2.01 -0.94
N HIS A 51 -11.48 1.40 0.22
CA HIS A 51 -10.35 1.66 1.10
C HIS A 51 -9.39 0.49 1.18
N TYR A 52 -8.09 0.78 1.28
CA TYR A 52 -7.08 -0.20 1.64
C TYR A 52 -6.08 0.42 2.62
N ALA A 53 -5.35 -0.42 3.33
CA ALA A 53 -4.35 0.02 4.30
C ALA A 53 -2.96 -0.43 3.90
N ILE A 54 -1.96 0.37 4.25
CA ILE A 54 -0.54 0.07 4.01
C ILE A 54 0.14 -0.03 5.37
N TYR A 55 0.65 -1.21 5.70
CA TYR A 55 1.38 -1.46 6.93
C TYR A 55 2.72 -2.12 6.60
N MET A 56 3.75 -1.32 6.50
CA MET A 56 5.11 -1.79 6.26
C MET A 56 6.12 -0.71 6.61
N GLU A 57 7.36 -1.11 6.82
CA GLU A 57 8.49 -0.21 7.02
C GLU A 57 8.76 0.59 5.74
N ASN A 58 9.58 1.65 5.84
CA ASN A 58 10.02 2.39 4.68
C ASN A 58 10.85 1.48 3.77
N ASN A 59 10.34 1.22 2.59
CA ASN A 59 11.02 0.42 1.59
C ASN A 59 10.71 0.96 0.18
N SER A 60 11.38 0.41 -0.83
CA SER A 60 11.25 0.89 -2.20
C SER A 60 9.87 0.65 -2.83
N ARG A 61 9.02 -0.13 -2.18
CA ARG A 61 7.67 -0.46 -2.67
C ARG A 61 6.58 0.45 -2.11
N TYR A 62 6.90 1.30 -1.12
CA TYR A 62 5.90 2.09 -0.42
C TYR A 62 5.17 3.06 -1.34
N LEU A 63 5.91 3.80 -2.17
CA LEU A 63 5.32 4.81 -3.05
C LEU A 63 4.47 4.19 -4.16
N GLU A 64 4.81 3.01 -4.64
CA GLU A 64 3.95 2.32 -5.62
C GLU A 64 2.63 1.86 -4.99
N ALA A 65 2.66 1.48 -3.70
CA ALA A 65 1.45 1.15 -2.97
C ALA A 65 0.51 2.35 -2.86
N CYS A 66 1.05 3.53 -2.61
CA CYS A 66 0.27 4.78 -2.60
C CYS A 66 -0.21 5.15 -4.02
N GLY A 67 0.67 5.05 -5.00
CA GLY A 67 0.38 5.40 -6.39
C GLY A 67 -0.73 4.56 -7.01
N ALA A 68 -0.83 3.29 -6.61
CA ALA A 68 -1.90 2.41 -7.09
C ALA A 68 -3.28 2.93 -6.70
N GLY A 69 -3.43 3.42 -5.48
CA GLY A 69 -4.69 4.00 -5.02
C GLY A 69 -5.07 5.25 -5.79
N GLU A 70 -4.11 6.12 -6.04
CA GLU A 70 -4.35 7.33 -6.83
C GLU A 70 -4.89 7.00 -8.22
N ARG A 71 -4.33 5.97 -8.87
CA ARG A 71 -4.73 5.56 -10.22
C ARG A 71 -6.08 4.87 -10.27
N ALA A 72 -6.41 4.12 -9.25
CA ALA A 72 -7.66 3.36 -9.19
C ALA A 72 -8.81 4.14 -8.54
N GLY A 73 -8.56 5.33 -8.05
CA GLY A 73 -9.56 6.15 -7.35
C GLY A 73 -9.92 5.58 -5.98
N LEU A 74 -8.95 5.02 -5.27
CA LEU A 74 -9.13 4.40 -3.96
C LEU A 74 -8.60 5.32 -2.86
N TYR A 75 -9.13 5.13 -1.66
CA TYR A 75 -8.56 5.74 -0.46
C TYR A 75 -7.58 4.77 0.19
N PHE A 76 -6.47 5.29 0.69
CA PHE A 76 -5.52 4.46 1.44
C PHE A 76 -5.18 5.10 2.79
N THR A 77 -4.93 4.24 3.76
CA THR A 77 -4.51 4.62 5.10
C THR A 77 -3.09 4.12 5.33
N CYS A 78 -2.16 5.04 5.56
CA CYS A 78 -0.79 4.68 5.92
C CYS A 78 -0.74 4.45 7.43
N VAL A 79 -0.40 3.22 7.81
CA VAL A 79 -0.40 2.80 9.21
C VAL A 79 1.04 2.80 9.74
N HIS A 80 1.22 3.28 10.96
CA HIS A 80 2.53 3.31 11.60
C HIS A 80 3.11 1.90 11.75
N SER A 81 4.33 1.69 11.29
CA SER A 81 4.95 0.36 11.17
C SER A 81 5.33 -0.30 12.51
N TYR A 82 5.24 0.41 13.62
CA TYR A 82 5.54 -0.11 14.95
C TYR A 82 4.29 -0.44 15.80
N LEU A 83 3.12 -0.41 15.20
CA LEU A 83 1.89 -0.78 15.91
C LEU A 83 1.83 -2.27 16.20
N THR A 84 1.11 -2.63 17.26
CA THR A 84 0.82 -4.03 17.59
C THR A 84 -0.26 -4.59 16.66
N GLY A 85 -0.44 -5.92 16.70
CA GLY A 85 -1.51 -6.58 15.95
C GLY A 85 -2.90 -6.06 16.30
N SER A 86 -3.15 -5.80 17.59
CA SER A 86 -4.45 -5.27 18.04
C SER A 86 -4.72 -3.87 17.53
N GLU A 87 -3.71 -3.01 17.57
CA GLU A 87 -3.82 -1.64 17.06
C GLU A 87 -4.03 -1.63 15.56
N LEU A 88 -3.30 -2.46 14.82
CA LEU A 88 -3.47 -2.60 13.37
C LEU A 88 -4.86 -3.12 13.01
N ALA A 89 -5.34 -4.14 13.73
CA ALA A 89 -6.69 -4.69 13.51
C ALA A 89 -7.76 -3.61 13.70
N TYR A 90 -7.63 -2.78 14.73
CA TYR A 90 -8.55 -1.68 14.98
C TYR A 90 -8.56 -0.68 13.81
N ILE A 91 -7.38 -0.31 13.31
CA ILE A 91 -7.28 0.67 12.21
C ILE A 91 -7.84 0.09 10.91
N VAL A 92 -7.54 -1.16 10.60
CA VAL A 92 -8.07 -1.83 9.39
C VAL A 92 -9.60 -1.88 9.43
N ASP A 93 -10.17 -2.20 10.58
CA ASP A 93 -11.60 -2.24 10.78
C ASP A 93 -12.22 -0.84 10.70
N ASN A 94 -11.66 0.11 11.45
CA ASN A 94 -12.19 1.46 11.53
C ASN A 94 -12.10 2.23 10.20
N SER A 95 -11.07 1.96 9.40
CA SER A 95 -10.90 2.59 8.08
C SER A 95 -11.70 1.90 6.98
N GLU A 96 -12.40 0.81 7.30
CA GLU A 96 -13.15 0.00 6.35
C GLU A 96 -12.28 -0.52 5.19
N SER A 97 -11.00 -0.81 5.48
CA SER A 97 -10.06 -1.30 4.49
C SER A 97 -10.39 -2.72 4.06
N ARG A 98 -10.43 -2.94 2.76
CA ARG A 98 -10.75 -4.24 2.17
C ARG A 98 -9.49 -5.04 1.82
N ILE A 99 -8.37 -4.36 1.68
CA ILE A 99 -7.07 -4.96 1.40
C ILE A 99 -6.04 -4.37 2.36
N LEU A 100 -5.15 -5.22 2.85
CA LEU A 100 -4.00 -4.79 3.65
C LEU A 100 -2.72 -5.12 2.87
N ILE A 101 -1.93 -4.09 2.58
CA ILE A 101 -0.61 -4.26 1.97
C ILE A 101 0.42 -4.26 3.09
N THR A 102 1.29 -5.27 3.09
CA THR A 102 2.33 -5.38 4.10
C THR A 102 3.62 -5.92 3.47
N SER A 103 4.69 -5.96 4.26
CA SER A 103 5.98 -6.52 3.86
C SER A 103 6.25 -7.83 4.60
N ILE A 104 7.26 -8.56 4.13
CA ILE A 104 7.71 -9.79 4.81
C ILE A 104 8.17 -9.45 6.24
N ALA A 105 8.84 -8.32 6.43
CA ALA A 105 9.34 -7.90 7.73
C ALA A 105 8.21 -7.67 8.76
N LYS A 106 7.01 -7.31 8.30
CA LYS A 106 5.86 -7.02 9.16
C LYS A 106 4.76 -8.09 9.09
N LEU A 107 5.06 -9.21 8.43
CA LEU A 107 4.06 -10.23 8.15
C LEU A 107 3.43 -10.85 9.40
N GLU A 108 4.22 -11.08 10.45
CA GLU A 108 3.71 -11.69 11.69
C GLU A 108 2.67 -10.80 12.37
N VAL A 109 2.96 -9.51 12.47
CA VAL A 109 2.02 -8.54 13.06
C VAL A 109 0.76 -8.44 12.19
N ALA A 110 0.92 -8.42 10.87
CA ALA A 110 -0.20 -8.38 9.94
C ALA A 110 -1.08 -9.62 10.06
N ARG A 111 -0.49 -10.80 10.19
CA ARG A 111 -1.25 -12.05 10.42
C ARG A 111 -2.04 -12.01 11.70
N GLU A 112 -1.43 -11.54 12.79
CA GLU A 112 -2.12 -11.40 14.07
C GLU A 112 -3.28 -10.43 13.97
N ALA A 113 -3.09 -9.32 13.29
CA ALA A 113 -4.16 -8.34 13.06
C ALA A 113 -5.33 -8.96 12.28
N LEU A 114 -5.04 -9.71 11.22
CA LEU A 114 -6.08 -10.37 10.43
C LEU A 114 -6.81 -11.43 11.22
N LYS A 115 -6.10 -12.18 12.06
CA LYS A 115 -6.71 -13.18 12.93
C LYS A 115 -7.71 -12.53 13.89
N GLN A 116 -7.31 -11.45 14.55
CA GLN A 116 -8.19 -10.72 15.47
C GLN A 116 -9.39 -10.10 14.75
N PHE A 117 -9.18 -9.59 13.55
CA PHE A 117 -10.25 -9.04 12.72
C PHE A 117 -11.29 -10.13 12.36
N CYS A 118 -10.82 -11.30 11.93
CA CYS A 118 -11.70 -12.42 11.60
C CYS A 118 -12.47 -12.92 12.83
N GLU A 119 -11.83 -13.01 13.98
CA GLU A 119 -12.48 -13.40 15.24
C GLU A 119 -13.61 -12.42 15.60
N ARG A 120 -13.39 -11.13 15.43
CA ARG A 120 -14.43 -10.11 15.66
C ARG A 120 -15.62 -10.27 14.73
N LEU A 121 -15.38 -10.53 13.44
CA LEU A 121 -16.45 -10.74 12.47
C LEU A 121 -17.29 -11.97 12.82
N LEU A 122 -16.65 -13.03 13.29
CA LEU A 122 -17.34 -14.27 13.68
C LEU A 122 -18.09 -14.14 15.00
N ALA A 123 -17.61 -13.28 15.90
CA ALA A 123 -18.23 -13.07 17.21
C ALA A 123 -19.39 -12.08 17.16
N GLY A 124 -19.40 -11.25 16.19
CA GLY A 124 -20.35 -10.18 16.07
C GLY A 124 -21.40 -10.35 15.03
#